data_03b0b49cea49a30ee1add80a440530e2
#
_entry.id   03b0b49cea49a30ee1add80a440530e2
#
_cell.length_a   1.000
_cell.length_b   1.000
_cell.length_c   1.000
_cell.angle_alpha   90.00
_cell.angle_beta   90.00
_cell.angle_gamma   90.00
#
_symmetry.space_group_name_H-M   'P 1'
#
loop_
_entity.id
_entity.type
_entity.pdbx_description
1 polymer ?
#
loop_
_entity_poly.entity_id
_entity_poly.type
_entity_poly.pdbx_seq_one_letter_code
_entity_poly.pdbx_strand_id
1 'polypeptide(L)'
;TQAVKETSGQVLFYGEEPAQTYYYSTSCGYGTDLSVWRGTRAEAYPYLCAQAIDERNMELTRQLGGQESVAAMAPILQQAQLLEQSDVMEAFLGQRDGDFYEKEEPWYRWSYRAETVDEKALWERVWIRAQADGQCVFVPGEAGEWNAVKERTKLSENTGKIREIRVTKRSSGGAAQELLIESENGQVR
;
A
#
# COMPACT_ATOMS: atom_id res chain seq x y z
N THR A 1 23.37 -10.88 -13.77
CA THR A 1 22.37 -11.39 -14.72
C THR A 1 22.64 -10.85 -16.11
N GLN A 2 22.10 -11.47 -17.16
CA GLN A 2 22.25 -11.04 -18.55
C GLN A 2 21.63 -9.64 -18.74
N ALA A 3 20.43 -9.40 -18.19
CA ALA A 3 19.75 -8.12 -18.27
C ALA A 3 20.61 -6.95 -17.74
N VAL A 4 21.31 -7.12 -16.63
CA VAL A 4 22.21 -6.08 -16.08
C VAL A 4 23.38 -5.77 -17.02
N LYS A 5 23.88 -6.78 -17.77
CA LYS A 5 24.96 -6.56 -18.74
C LYS A 5 24.44 -5.83 -19.98
N GLU A 6 23.24 -6.18 -20.46
CA GLU A 6 22.61 -5.59 -21.64
C GLU A 6 22.20 -4.13 -21.42
N THR A 7 21.86 -3.76 -20.17
CA THR A 7 21.46 -2.40 -19.79
C THR A 7 22.61 -1.60 -19.15
N SER A 8 23.85 -2.10 -19.23
CA SER A 8 25.02 -1.42 -18.66
C SER A 8 25.19 -0.02 -19.27
N GLY A 9 25.28 0.99 -18.40
CA GLY A 9 25.38 2.39 -18.80
C GLY A 9 24.06 3.06 -19.20
N GLN A 10 22.93 2.34 -19.15
CA GLN A 10 21.61 2.94 -19.34
C GLN A 10 21.06 3.45 -18.00
N VAL A 11 20.60 4.68 -17.98
CA VAL A 11 20.01 5.34 -16.82
C VAL A 11 18.65 5.92 -17.21
N LEU A 12 17.66 5.73 -16.36
CA LEU A 12 16.35 6.37 -16.53
C LEU A 12 16.40 7.80 -16.04
N PHE A 13 15.82 8.72 -16.80
CA PHE A 13 15.71 10.12 -16.44
C PHE A 13 14.24 10.54 -16.37
N TYR A 14 13.94 11.48 -15.47
CA TYR A 14 12.70 12.23 -15.44
C TYR A 14 13.05 13.72 -15.54
N GLY A 15 12.70 14.35 -16.67
CA GLY A 15 13.23 15.66 -17.01
C GLY A 15 14.75 15.61 -17.20
N GLU A 16 15.48 16.43 -16.47
CA GLU A 16 16.96 16.53 -16.53
C GLU A 16 17.68 15.75 -15.44
N GLU A 17 16.94 15.12 -14.50
CA GLU A 17 17.48 14.41 -13.37
C GLU A 17 17.34 12.88 -13.51
N PRO A 18 18.30 12.10 -13.00
CA PRO A 18 18.15 10.65 -12.90
C PRO A 18 16.90 10.28 -12.13
N ALA A 19 16.05 9.44 -12.71
CA ALA A 19 14.83 9.00 -12.07
C ALA A 19 15.12 8.12 -10.86
N GLN A 20 14.46 8.40 -9.74
CA GLN A 20 14.45 7.50 -8.60
C GLN A 20 13.54 6.31 -8.90
N THR A 21 14.08 5.10 -8.78
CA THR A 21 13.36 3.87 -9.12
C THR A 21 13.28 2.94 -7.91
N TYR A 22 12.17 2.23 -7.81
CA TYR A 22 11.94 1.20 -6.80
C TYR A 22 11.60 -0.12 -7.49
N TYR A 23 11.85 -1.21 -6.80
CA TYR A 23 11.49 -2.54 -7.29
C TYR A 23 10.83 -3.36 -6.18
N TYR A 24 10.07 -4.36 -6.58
CA TYR A 24 9.45 -5.36 -5.72
C TYR A 24 9.47 -6.72 -6.43
N SER A 25 9.29 -7.81 -5.70
CA SER A 25 9.36 -9.15 -6.29
C SER A 25 8.05 -9.58 -6.94
N THR A 26 6.92 -9.26 -6.33
CA THR A 26 5.59 -9.66 -6.82
C THR A 26 4.55 -8.65 -6.36
N SER A 27 3.69 -8.21 -7.28
CA SER A 27 2.52 -7.38 -6.99
C SER A 27 1.25 -8.23 -6.89
N CYS A 28 0.14 -7.62 -6.53
CA CYS A 28 -1.18 -8.24 -6.67
C CYS A 28 -1.83 -8.00 -8.05
N GLY A 29 -1.06 -7.47 -9.00
CA GLY A 29 -1.50 -7.02 -10.32
C GLY A 29 -1.57 -5.50 -10.45
N TYR A 30 -1.40 -4.77 -9.35
CA TYR A 30 -1.27 -3.31 -9.32
C TYR A 30 -0.03 -2.89 -8.53
N GLY A 31 0.70 -1.92 -9.06
CA GLY A 31 1.67 -1.15 -8.31
C GLY A 31 0.97 -0.16 -7.39
N THR A 32 1.70 0.40 -6.44
CA THR A 32 1.21 1.46 -5.55
C THR A 32 2.01 2.74 -5.75
N ASP A 33 1.43 3.87 -5.39
CA ASP A 33 2.15 5.15 -5.40
C ASP A 33 2.97 5.36 -4.11
N LEU A 34 3.75 6.44 -4.07
CA LEU A 34 4.60 6.77 -2.93
C LEU A 34 3.82 7.22 -1.68
N SER A 35 2.53 7.50 -1.76
CA SER A 35 1.72 7.95 -0.63
C SER A 35 1.62 6.93 0.50
N VAL A 36 1.92 5.65 0.19
CA VAL A 36 1.99 4.57 1.20
C VAL A 36 3.10 4.79 2.21
N TRP A 37 4.12 5.59 1.88
CA TRP A 37 5.27 5.82 2.73
C TRP A 37 5.20 7.22 3.33
N ARG A 38 5.03 7.29 4.64
CA ARG A 38 4.96 8.56 5.36
C ARG A 38 6.20 9.41 5.11
N GLY A 39 5.98 10.71 4.97
CA GLY A 39 7.06 11.68 4.78
C GLY A 39 7.60 11.74 3.36
N THR A 40 7.11 10.95 2.42
CA THR A 40 7.46 11.09 1.00
C THR A 40 6.64 12.22 0.37
N ARG A 41 7.30 12.99 -0.48
CA ARG A 41 6.63 13.95 -1.36
C ARG A 41 6.26 13.24 -2.65
N ALA A 42 5.12 12.55 -2.66
CA ALA A 42 4.66 11.81 -3.84
C ALA A 42 4.53 12.72 -5.08
N GLU A 43 4.16 13.99 -4.88
CA GLU A 43 4.07 15.00 -5.92
C GLU A 43 5.42 15.35 -6.58
N ALA A 44 6.54 15.09 -5.92
CA ALA A 44 7.86 15.27 -6.50
C ALA A 44 8.25 14.14 -7.49
N TYR A 45 7.52 13.04 -7.46
CA TYR A 45 7.78 11.84 -8.26
C TYR A 45 6.51 11.35 -8.97
N PRO A 46 5.89 12.17 -9.83
CA PRO A 46 4.58 11.86 -10.43
C PRO A 46 4.61 10.62 -11.33
N TYR A 47 5.78 10.19 -11.78
CA TYR A 47 5.97 8.95 -12.53
C TYR A 47 5.90 7.67 -11.67
N LEU A 48 5.99 7.79 -10.34
CA LEU A 48 5.81 6.68 -9.38
C LEU A 48 4.34 6.60 -8.96
N CYS A 49 3.47 6.37 -9.91
CA CYS A 49 2.03 6.28 -9.73
C CYS A 49 1.56 4.81 -9.66
N ALA A 50 0.41 4.62 -9.04
CA ALA A 50 -0.26 3.33 -9.02
C ALA A 50 -0.85 3.01 -10.39
N GLN A 51 -0.57 1.81 -10.92
CA GLN A 51 -1.08 1.35 -12.21
C GLN A 51 -1.17 -0.18 -12.26
N ALA A 52 -2.00 -0.70 -13.14
CA ALA A 52 -2.06 -2.13 -13.40
C ALA A 52 -0.76 -2.62 -14.06
N ILE A 53 -0.29 -3.77 -13.60
CA ILE A 53 0.90 -4.45 -14.14
C ILE A 53 0.42 -5.54 -15.11
N ASP A 54 -0.13 -5.11 -16.23
CA ASP A 54 -0.65 -5.96 -17.29
C ASP A 54 -0.08 -5.59 -18.66
N GLU A 55 -0.27 -6.46 -19.64
CA GLU A 55 0.28 -6.27 -20.98
C GLU A 55 -0.32 -5.05 -21.69
N ARG A 56 -1.62 -4.79 -21.47
CA ARG A 56 -2.33 -3.66 -22.09
C ARG A 56 -1.75 -2.31 -21.64
N ASN A 57 -1.52 -2.14 -20.35
CA ASN A 57 -0.97 -0.88 -19.82
C ASN A 57 0.49 -0.72 -20.23
N MET A 58 1.26 -1.80 -20.25
CA MET A 58 2.65 -1.77 -20.71
C MET A 58 2.74 -1.40 -22.18
N GLU A 59 1.85 -1.92 -23.02
CA GLU A 59 1.81 -1.57 -24.45
C GLU A 59 1.36 -0.13 -24.67
N LEU A 60 0.36 0.34 -23.91
CA LEU A 60 -0.09 1.74 -23.95
C LEU A 60 1.06 2.69 -23.58
N THR A 61 1.77 2.40 -22.49
CA THR A 61 2.94 3.18 -22.05
C THR A 61 4.03 3.20 -23.12
N ARG A 62 4.27 2.08 -23.79
CA ARG A 62 5.24 2.00 -24.90
C ARG A 62 4.83 2.85 -26.12
N GLN A 63 3.55 2.82 -26.48
CA GLN A 63 3.01 3.60 -27.60
C GLN A 63 3.08 5.11 -27.36
N LEU A 64 2.91 5.55 -26.13
CA LEU A 64 2.99 6.97 -25.74
C LEU A 64 4.42 7.54 -25.82
N GLY A 65 5.44 6.66 -25.90
CA GLY A 65 6.83 7.05 -26.24
C GLY A 65 7.48 8.05 -25.29
N GLY A 66 7.05 8.10 -24.02
CA GLY A 66 7.62 9.01 -23.02
C GLY A 66 7.15 10.47 -23.12
N GLN A 67 6.26 10.80 -24.05
CA GLN A 67 5.57 12.09 -24.11
C GLN A 67 4.18 12.00 -23.46
N GLU A 68 4.15 11.43 -22.29
CA GLU A 68 2.90 11.19 -21.57
C GLU A 68 2.32 12.52 -21.06
N SER A 69 1.23 12.93 -21.68
CA SER A 69 0.39 13.93 -21.04
C SER A 69 -0.36 13.27 -19.88
N VAL A 70 -0.48 13.95 -18.76
CA VAL A 70 -1.30 13.51 -17.61
C VAL A 70 -2.70 13.08 -18.05
N ALA A 71 -3.24 13.70 -19.10
CA ALA A 71 -4.53 13.35 -19.68
C ALA A 71 -4.57 11.94 -20.30
N ALA A 72 -3.50 11.48 -20.93
CA ALA A 72 -3.44 10.13 -21.50
C ALA A 72 -3.37 9.03 -20.43
N MET A 73 -2.79 9.34 -19.27
CA MET A 73 -2.70 8.43 -18.12
C MET A 73 -3.97 8.42 -17.24
N ALA A 74 -4.87 9.40 -17.39
CA ALA A 74 -6.03 9.55 -16.53
C ALA A 74 -6.89 8.27 -16.38
N PRO A 75 -7.19 7.48 -17.43
CA PRO A 75 -7.96 6.24 -17.28
C PRO A 75 -7.26 5.18 -16.44
N ILE A 76 -5.93 5.09 -16.57
CA ILE A 76 -5.09 4.14 -15.80
C ILE A 76 -5.08 4.51 -14.32
N LEU A 77 -4.89 5.79 -14.03
CA LEU A 77 -4.90 6.32 -12.66
C LEU A 77 -6.27 6.18 -11.99
N GLN A 78 -7.36 6.39 -12.73
CA GLN A 78 -8.72 6.20 -12.22
C GLN A 78 -8.99 4.74 -11.81
N GLN A 79 -8.53 3.77 -12.60
CA GLN A 79 -8.67 2.36 -12.23
C GLN A 79 -7.92 2.03 -10.94
N ALA A 80 -6.71 2.54 -10.78
CA ALA A 80 -5.94 2.35 -9.55
C ALA A 80 -6.62 3.01 -8.33
N GLN A 81 -7.26 4.17 -8.49
CA GLN A 81 -8.02 4.85 -7.45
C GLN A 81 -9.24 4.07 -6.98
N LEU A 82 -9.90 3.30 -7.85
CA LEU A 82 -11.02 2.46 -7.43
C LEU A 82 -10.63 1.45 -6.35
N LEU A 83 -9.38 1.01 -6.33
CA LEU A 83 -8.85 0.08 -5.33
C LEU A 83 -8.63 0.72 -3.94
N GLU A 84 -8.85 2.01 -3.78
CA GLU A 84 -8.93 2.68 -2.47
C GLU A 84 -10.18 2.22 -1.69
N GLN A 85 -11.22 1.78 -2.38
CA GLN A 85 -12.42 1.22 -1.80
C GLN A 85 -12.17 -0.24 -1.40
N SER A 86 -12.41 -0.58 -0.12
CA SER A 86 -12.07 -1.91 0.41
C SER A 86 -12.87 -3.03 -0.24
N ASP A 87 -14.14 -2.83 -0.53
CA ASP A 87 -15.00 -3.79 -1.22
C ASP A 87 -14.54 -4.06 -2.66
N VAL A 88 -14.13 -3.02 -3.38
CA VAL A 88 -13.56 -3.14 -4.73
C VAL A 88 -12.25 -3.90 -4.68
N MET A 89 -11.38 -3.57 -3.72
CA MET A 89 -10.10 -4.26 -3.54
C MET A 89 -10.30 -5.74 -3.15
N GLU A 90 -11.24 -6.05 -2.29
CA GLU A 90 -11.55 -7.44 -1.91
C GLU A 90 -12.09 -8.23 -3.11
N ALA A 91 -13.00 -7.65 -3.88
CA ALA A 91 -13.50 -8.26 -5.11
C ALA A 91 -12.37 -8.49 -6.13
N PHE A 92 -11.47 -7.50 -6.29
CA PHE A 92 -10.31 -7.62 -7.15
C PHE A 92 -9.35 -8.73 -6.72
N LEU A 93 -9.05 -8.86 -5.43
CA LEU A 93 -8.18 -9.92 -4.90
C LEU A 93 -8.82 -11.31 -5.03
N GLY A 94 -10.15 -11.40 -4.98
CA GLY A 94 -10.90 -12.65 -5.15
C GLY A 94 -10.92 -13.15 -6.61
N GLN A 95 -10.74 -12.26 -7.58
CA GLN A 95 -10.69 -12.62 -9.00
C GLN A 95 -9.27 -13.05 -9.35
N ARG A 96 -9.09 -14.29 -9.81
CA ARG A 96 -7.79 -14.78 -10.29
C ARG A 96 -7.64 -14.66 -11.82
N ASP A 97 -8.70 -14.32 -12.51
CA ASP A 97 -8.72 -14.12 -13.94
C ASP A 97 -8.20 -12.72 -14.29
N GLY A 98 -7.38 -12.62 -15.30
CA GLY A 98 -6.78 -11.37 -15.77
C GLY A 98 -5.42 -11.61 -16.44
N ASP A 99 -5.01 -10.68 -17.29
CA ASP A 99 -3.77 -10.77 -18.04
C ASP A 99 -2.61 -10.06 -17.32
N PHE A 100 -2.53 -10.23 -16.00
CA PHE A 100 -1.45 -9.68 -15.19
C PHE A 100 -0.17 -10.52 -15.37
N TYR A 101 0.97 -9.84 -15.47
CA TYR A 101 2.26 -10.49 -15.70
C TYR A 101 2.63 -11.51 -14.63
N GLU A 102 2.26 -11.24 -13.39
CA GLU A 102 2.70 -12.01 -12.23
C GLU A 102 1.68 -13.08 -11.80
N LYS A 103 0.62 -13.31 -12.59
CA LYS A 103 -0.49 -14.22 -12.22
C LYS A 103 -0.06 -15.66 -11.92
N GLU A 104 1.05 -16.10 -12.50
CA GLU A 104 1.61 -17.44 -12.30
C GLU A 104 2.64 -17.49 -11.16
N GLU A 105 2.98 -16.34 -10.56
CA GLU A 105 3.95 -16.31 -9.47
C GLU A 105 3.35 -16.88 -8.17
N PRO A 106 4.13 -17.65 -7.38
CA PRO A 106 3.64 -18.30 -6.15
C PRO A 106 3.08 -17.32 -5.12
N TRP A 107 3.58 -16.08 -5.13
CA TRP A 107 3.17 -15.03 -4.20
C TRP A 107 2.09 -14.10 -4.75
N TYR A 108 1.61 -14.33 -5.95
CA TYR A 108 0.53 -13.55 -6.53
C TYR A 108 -0.77 -13.82 -5.77
N ARG A 109 -1.34 -12.77 -5.17
CA ARG A 109 -2.60 -12.82 -4.40
C ARG A 109 -2.65 -13.96 -3.40
N TRP A 110 -1.53 -14.15 -2.67
CA TRP A 110 -1.46 -15.15 -1.61
C TRP A 110 -2.39 -14.78 -0.45
N SER A 111 -2.86 -15.77 0.27
CA SER A 111 -3.66 -15.58 1.48
C SER A 111 -3.10 -16.41 2.63
N TYR A 112 -3.24 -15.90 3.82
CA TYR A 112 -2.86 -16.60 5.04
C TYR A 112 -4.00 -16.50 6.05
N ARG A 113 -4.34 -17.63 6.66
CA ARG A 113 -5.31 -17.69 7.76
C ARG A 113 -4.56 -18.13 9.03
N ALA A 114 -4.51 -17.26 10.03
CA ALA A 114 -4.05 -17.64 11.35
C ALA A 114 -5.18 -18.36 12.10
N GLU A 115 -4.89 -19.50 12.72
CA GLU A 115 -5.84 -20.20 13.59
C GLU A 115 -5.99 -19.47 14.92
N THR A 116 -4.90 -18.86 15.41
CA THR A 116 -4.84 -18.09 16.64
C THR A 116 -4.04 -16.82 16.42
N VAL A 117 -4.41 -15.76 17.12
CA VAL A 117 -3.65 -14.50 17.15
C VAL A 117 -2.92 -14.42 18.49
N ASP A 118 -1.60 -14.28 18.45
CA ASP A 118 -0.83 -13.89 19.65
C ASP A 118 -1.07 -12.41 19.93
N GLU A 119 -2.11 -12.15 20.70
CA GLU A 119 -2.55 -10.79 21.04
C GLU A 119 -1.45 -10.01 21.77
N LYS A 120 -0.72 -10.66 22.66
CA LYS A 120 0.37 -10.03 23.40
C LYS A 120 1.48 -9.55 22.44
N ALA A 121 1.89 -10.40 21.53
CA ALA A 121 2.89 -10.05 20.53
C ALA A 121 2.39 -8.94 19.59
N LEU A 122 1.10 -8.97 19.21
CA LEU A 122 0.52 -7.93 18.37
C LEU A 122 0.50 -6.59 19.08
N TRP A 123 0.01 -6.51 20.33
CA TRP A 123 -0.03 -5.26 21.07
C TRP A 123 1.37 -4.69 21.38
N GLU A 124 2.36 -5.56 21.59
CA GLU A 124 3.75 -5.13 21.72
C GLU A 124 4.28 -4.51 20.41
N ARG A 125 3.95 -5.08 19.26
CA ARG A 125 4.30 -4.49 17.96
C ARG A 125 3.62 -3.16 17.70
N VAL A 126 2.35 -3.01 18.07
CA VAL A 126 1.63 -1.73 18.00
C VAL A 126 2.32 -0.67 18.86
N TRP A 127 2.75 -1.05 20.08
CA TRP A 127 3.50 -0.15 20.95
C TRP A 127 4.86 0.26 20.36
N ILE A 128 5.62 -0.69 19.82
CA ILE A 128 6.90 -0.41 19.15
C ILE A 128 6.69 0.58 17.98
N ARG A 129 5.61 0.43 17.23
CA ARG A 129 5.27 1.39 16.14
C ARG A 129 4.96 2.77 16.70
N ALA A 130 4.18 2.88 17.77
CA ALA A 130 3.88 4.16 18.41
C ALA A 130 5.14 4.89 18.90
N GLN A 131 6.14 4.13 19.40
CA GLN A 131 7.43 4.70 19.81
C GLN A 131 8.29 5.14 18.61
N ALA A 132 8.28 4.37 17.53
CA ALA A 132 9.08 4.67 16.33
C ALA A 132 8.57 5.91 15.58
N ASP A 133 7.25 6.10 15.56
CA ASP A 133 6.60 7.26 14.94
C ASP A 133 5.37 7.64 15.78
N GLY A 134 5.48 8.70 16.57
CA GLY A 134 4.41 9.18 17.44
C GLY A 134 3.15 9.67 16.73
N GLN A 135 3.08 9.54 15.39
CA GLN A 135 1.93 9.91 14.57
C GLN A 135 1.36 8.71 13.80
N CYS A 136 1.63 7.47 14.22
CA CYS A 136 1.18 6.28 13.50
C CYS A 136 0.25 5.36 14.29
N VAL A 137 0.03 5.62 15.58
CA VAL A 137 -0.91 4.87 16.42
C VAL A 137 -1.80 5.84 17.18
N PHE A 138 -3.09 5.62 17.12
CA PHE A 138 -4.10 6.50 17.71
C PHE A 138 -5.12 5.71 18.51
N VAL A 139 -5.67 6.35 19.55
CA VAL A 139 -6.79 5.86 20.36
C VAL A 139 -7.90 6.89 20.39
N PRO A 140 -9.17 6.49 20.62
CA PRO A 140 -10.28 7.43 20.72
C PRO A 140 -10.08 8.37 21.90
N GLY A 141 -10.44 9.65 21.71
CA GLY A 141 -10.60 10.64 22.77
C GLY A 141 -12.04 10.75 23.24
N GLU A 142 -12.25 11.57 24.27
CA GLU A 142 -13.57 11.73 24.92
C GLU A 142 -14.62 12.38 24.01
N ALA A 143 -14.20 13.24 23.09
CA ALA A 143 -15.09 13.93 22.15
C ALA A 143 -15.19 13.23 20.78
N GLY A 144 -14.66 12.00 20.65
CA GLY A 144 -14.69 11.21 19.42
C GLY A 144 -13.54 11.49 18.45
N GLU A 145 -12.60 12.34 18.83
CA GLU A 145 -11.36 12.56 18.08
C GLU A 145 -10.40 11.38 18.25
N TRP A 146 -9.40 11.30 17.38
CA TRP A 146 -8.32 10.32 17.45
C TRP A 146 -7.05 10.96 17.99
N ASN A 147 -6.59 10.49 19.15
CA ASN A 147 -5.41 11.00 19.85
C ASN A 147 -4.19 10.10 19.60
N ALA A 148 -3.07 10.69 19.18
CA ALA A 148 -1.82 9.97 19.01
C ALA A 148 -1.34 9.39 20.35
N VAL A 149 -0.94 8.13 20.32
CA VAL A 149 -0.45 7.40 21.50
C VAL A 149 0.98 7.83 21.82
N LYS A 150 1.16 8.50 22.94
CA LYS A 150 2.46 8.91 23.47
C LYS A 150 2.90 8.08 24.67
N GLU A 151 1.96 7.49 25.38
CA GLU A 151 2.18 6.73 26.60
C GLU A 151 1.58 5.32 26.49
N ARG A 152 2.30 4.32 27.00
CA ARG A 152 1.86 2.93 26.96
C ARG A 152 0.56 2.71 27.76
N THR A 153 0.34 3.46 28.83
CA THR A 153 -0.89 3.42 29.61
C THR A 153 -2.12 3.70 28.77
N LYS A 154 -2.06 4.75 27.94
CA LYS A 154 -3.16 5.12 27.04
C LYS A 154 -3.46 4.04 26.00
N LEU A 155 -2.43 3.38 25.46
CA LEU A 155 -2.64 2.23 24.60
C LEU A 155 -3.30 1.09 25.39
N SER A 156 -2.79 0.77 26.60
CA SER A 156 -3.29 -0.34 27.43
C SER A 156 -4.75 -0.20 27.81
N GLU A 157 -5.27 1.01 27.97
CA GLU A 157 -6.69 1.28 28.24
C GLU A 157 -7.60 0.78 27.10
N ASN A 158 -7.10 0.72 25.87
CA ASN A 158 -7.82 0.34 24.67
C ASN A 158 -7.47 -1.05 24.13
N THR A 159 -6.53 -1.77 24.79
CA THR A 159 -6.12 -3.12 24.39
C THR A 159 -6.87 -4.19 25.18
N GLY A 160 -6.96 -5.37 24.61
CA GLY A 160 -7.64 -6.52 25.19
C GLY A 160 -7.73 -7.61 24.16
N LYS A 161 -8.66 -8.52 24.33
CA LYS A 161 -8.94 -9.55 23.33
C LYS A 161 -9.41 -8.90 22.04
N ILE A 162 -8.77 -9.28 20.94
CA ILE A 162 -9.07 -8.73 19.62
C ILE A 162 -10.39 -9.33 19.12
N ARG A 163 -11.28 -8.45 18.65
CA ARG A 163 -12.56 -8.82 18.03
C ARG A 163 -12.48 -8.75 16.53
N GLU A 164 -11.83 -7.69 15.98
CA GLU A 164 -11.73 -7.45 14.56
C GLU A 164 -10.47 -6.65 14.24
N ILE A 165 -9.89 -6.93 13.08
CA ILE A 165 -8.88 -6.08 12.44
C ILE A 165 -9.34 -5.83 11.01
N ARG A 166 -9.48 -4.56 10.63
CA ARG A 166 -9.89 -4.19 9.27
C ARG A 166 -9.07 -3.04 8.72
N VAL A 167 -8.96 -3.00 7.41
CA VAL A 167 -8.35 -1.87 6.69
C VAL A 167 -9.40 -0.76 6.57
N THR A 168 -9.08 0.44 7.06
CA THR A 168 -9.97 1.61 7.00
C THR A 168 -9.56 2.61 5.95
N LYS A 169 -8.30 2.54 5.48
CA LYS A 169 -7.80 3.39 4.41
C LYS A 169 -6.81 2.65 3.54
N ARG A 170 -6.93 2.84 2.24
CA ARG A 170 -6.02 2.34 1.22
C ARG A 170 -5.48 3.49 0.37
N SER A 171 -4.30 3.29 -0.21
CA SER A 171 -3.77 4.15 -1.27
C SER A 171 -4.30 3.72 -2.64
N SER A 172 -4.05 4.53 -3.64
CA SER A 172 -4.17 4.12 -5.04
C SER A 172 -3.34 2.85 -5.29
N GLY A 173 -3.94 1.88 -6.00
CA GLY A 173 -3.36 0.53 -6.14
C GLY A 173 -3.67 -0.41 -4.97
N GLY A 174 -4.45 0.03 -3.98
CA GLY A 174 -5.06 -0.82 -2.95
C GLY A 174 -4.21 -1.14 -1.72
N ALA A 175 -2.97 -0.62 -1.60
CA ALA A 175 -2.14 -0.88 -0.43
C ALA A 175 -2.76 -0.31 0.86
N ALA A 176 -2.77 -1.11 1.93
CA ALA A 176 -3.32 -0.70 3.21
C ALA A 176 -2.47 0.41 3.85
N GLN A 177 -3.09 1.56 4.12
CA GLN A 177 -2.47 2.70 4.79
C GLN A 177 -2.87 2.81 6.25
N GLU A 178 -4.08 2.37 6.59
CA GLU A 178 -4.60 2.46 7.93
C GLU A 178 -5.35 1.18 8.31
N LEU A 179 -5.12 0.72 9.54
CA LEU A 179 -5.83 -0.39 10.15
C LEU A 179 -6.61 0.08 11.37
N LEU A 180 -7.80 -0.44 11.55
CA LEU A 180 -8.55 -0.34 12.80
C LEU A 180 -8.54 -1.71 13.48
N ILE A 181 -8.10 -1.73 14.73
CA ILE A 181 -8.14 -2.90 15.60
C ILE A 181 -9.23 -2.66 16.64
N GLU A 182 -10.26 -3.47 16.63
CA GLU A 182 -11.30 -3.48 17.66
C GLU A 182 -10.98 -4.54 18.70
N SER A 183 -10.96 -4.15 19.97
CA SER A 183 -10.71 -5.01 21.09
C SER A 183 -11.87 -5.02 22.09
N GLU A 184 -11.77 -5.82 23.14
CA GLU A 184 -12.75 -5.80 24.24
C GLU A 184 -12.82 -4.46 24.96
N ASN A 185 -11.70 -3.73 25.06
CA ASN A 185 -11.59 -2.51 25.84
C ASN A 185 -11.69 -1.22 25.00
N GLY A 186 -11.62 -1.31 23.68
CA GLY A 186 -11.70 -0.13 22.83
C GLY A 186 -11.18 -0.36 21.42
N GLN A 187 -10.78 0.73 20.80
CA GLN A 187 -10.30 0.75 19.42
C GLN A 187 -8.90 1.36 19.37
N VAL A 188 -8.08 0.84 18.44
CA VAL A 188 -6.75 1.36 18.11
C VAL A 188 -6.63 1.48 16.58
N ARG A 189 -6.21 2.66 16.14
CA ARG A 189 -6.02 2.95 14.72
C ARG A 189 -4.57 3.23 14.40
#